data_b493871b7ca8f8adedfc677fcd8cb6ab
#
_entry.id   b493871b7ca8f8adedfc677fcd8cb6ab
#
_cell.length_a   1.000
_cell.length_b   1.000
_cell.length_c   1.000
_cell.angle_alpha   90.00
_cell.angle_beta   90.00
_cell.angle_gamma   90.00
#
_symmetry.space_group_name_H-M   'P 1'
#
loop_
_entity.id
_entity.type
_entity.pdbx_description
1 polymer ?
#
loop_
_entity_poly.entity_id
_entity_poly.type
_entity_poly.pdbx_seq_one_letter_code
_entity_poly.pdbx_strand_id
1 'polypeptide(L)'
;SAASDVYKRQIMDNRYNRHNRRKYSLKVDIVLVTKYRKQLLKDSIADDVKQKIFDIANTYGYEIVAIETDKDHIHFLLIYDTTDRVCDIVKIVKQETTYYLWHKYGSFLSKQYWKKKIFWSDGYFACSIGEVSSTTIQKYIENQG
;
A
#
# COMPACT_ATOMS: atom_id res chain seq x y z
N SER A 1 15.81 10.16 -2.79
CA SER A 1 16.21 9.77 -4.14
C SER A 1 15.41 10.56 -5.18
N ALA A 2 15.88 10.59 -6.42
CA ALA A 2 15.18 11.28 -7.51
C ALA A 2 13.75 10.72 -7.71
N ALA A 3 13.57 9.42 -7.59
CA ALA A 3 12.27 8.78 -7.70
C ALA A 3 11.33 9.26 -6.58
N SER A 4 11.84 9.36 -5.36
CA SER A 4 11.08 9.86 -4.22
C SER A 4 10.65 11.31 -4.42
N ASP A 5 11.49 12.14 -5.01
CA ASP A 5 11.20 13.55 -5.29
C ASP A 5 10.12 13.69 -6.38
N VAL A 6 10.17 12.83 -7.40
CA VAL A 6 9.14 12.79 -8.44
C VAL A 6 7.79 12.40 -7.84
N TYR A 7 7.75 11.40 -6.97
CA TYR A 7 6.52 10.99 -6.29
C TYR A 7 5.95 12.11 -5.43
N LYS A 8 6.79 12.79 -4.68
CA LYS A 8 6.35 13.91 -3.84
C LYS A 8 5.72 15.02 -4.66
N ARG A 9 6.32 15.36 -5.80
CA ARG A 9 5.77 16.35 -6.72
C ARG A 9 4.41 15.92 -7.27
N GLN A 10 4.31 14.68 -7.71
CA GLN A 10 3.09 14.13 -8.27
C GLN A 10 1.95 14.14 -7.24
N ILE A 11 2.24 13.79 -6.00
CA ILE A 11 1.27 13.82 -4.89
C ILE A 11 0.77 15.25 -4.66
N MET A 12 1.67 16.23 -4.64
CA MET A 12 1.30 17.63 -4.43
C MET A 12 0.41 18.17 -5.55
N ASP A 13 0.75 17.88 -6.80
CA ASP A 13 -0.03 18.30 -7.95
C ASP A 13 -1.43 17.69 -7.94
N ASN A 14 -1.52 16.40 -7.66
CA ASN A 14 -2.80 15.70 -7.57
C ASN A 14 -3.64 16.23 -6.42
N ARG A 15 -3.02 16.50 -5.28
CA ARG A 15 -3.70 17.06 -4.11
C ARG A 15 -4.31 18.44 -4.43
N TYR A 16 -3.56 19.30 -5.08
CA TYR A 16 -4.02 20.63 -5.44
C TYR A 16 -5.24 20.54 -6.38
N ASN A 17 -5.13 19.76 -7.43
CA ASN A 17 -6.20 19.60 -8.41
C ASN A 17 -7.45 19.01 -7.80
N ARG A 18 -7.32 18.06 -6.90
CA ARG A 18 -8.44 17.41 -6.23
C ARG A 18 -9.07 18.27 -5.16
N HIS A 19 -8.27 19.02 -4.44
CA HIS A 19 -8.75 19.92 -3.41
C HIS A 19 -9.74 20.94 -3.99
N ASN A 20 -9.50 21.38 -5.20
CA ASN A 20 -10.40 22.29 -5.90
C ASN A 20 -11.70 21.63 -6.38
N ARG A 21 -11.74 20.29 -6.48
CA ARG A 21 -12.89 19.54 -6.97
C ARG A 21 -13.75 18.94 -5.88
N ARG A 22 -13.24 18.83 -4.66
CA ARG A 22 -13.89 18.09 -3.58
C ARG A 22 -14.13 18.95 -2.38
N LYS A 23 -15.36 18.87 -1.87
CA LYS A 23 -15.71 19.49 -0.59
C LYS A 23 -15.12 18.73 0.59
N TYR A 24 -14.98 17.40 0.48
CA TYR A 24 -14.56 16.55 1.58
C TYR A 24 -13.55 15.53 1.10
N SER A 25 -12.55 15.27 1.93
CA SER A 25 -11.60 14.19 1.72
C SER A 25 -11.36 13.47 3.04
N LEU A 26 -11.20 12.16 2.96
CA LEU A 26 -10.94 11.30 4.10
C LEU A 26 -9.51 10.80 4.02
N LYS A 27 -8.89 10.58 5.18
CA LYS A 27 -7.53 10.04 5.28
C LYS A 27 -7.56 8.76 6.08
N VAL A 28 -6.76 7.79 5.65
CA VAL A 28 -6.64 6.51 6.33
C VAL A 28 -5.20 6.02 6.30
N ASP A 29 -4.75 5.51 7.44
CA ASP A 29 -3.51 4.73 7.54
C ASP A 29 -3.84 3.27 7.23
N ILE A 30 -3.12 2.67 6.31
CA ILE A 30 -3.30 1.27 5.94
C ILE A 30 -1.98 0.53 6.14
N VAL A 31 -2.05 -0.65 6.77
CA VAL A 31 -0.91 -1.55 6.90
C VAL A 31 -1.28 -2.89 6.28
N LEU A 32 -0.44 -3.35 5.35
CA LEU A 32 -0.54 -4.66 4.74
C LEU A 32 0.70 -5.47 5.11
N VAL A 33 0.50 -6.71 5.53
CA VAL A 33 1.57 -7.61 5.94
C VAL A 33 1.69 -8.75 4.93
N THR A 34 2.91 -9.16 4.63
CA THR A 34 3.14 -10.28 3.73
C THR A 34 2.61 -11.58 4.33
N LYS A 35 2.14 -12.49 3.47
CA LYS A 35 1.67 -13.80 3.89
C LYS A 35 2.79 -14.55 4.60
N TYR A 36 2.48 -15.09 5.79
CA TYR A 36 3.43 -15.75 6.69
C TYR A 36 4.56 -14.84 7.19
N ARG A 37 4.38 -13.52 7.10
CA ARG A 37 5.38 -12.51 7.49
C ARG A 37 6.73 -12.72 6.80
N LYS A 38 6.70 -13.20 5.55
CA LYS A 38 7.94 -13.42 4.80
C LYS A 38 8.61 -12.08 4.50
N GLN A 39 9.93 -12.05 4.65
CA GLN A 39 10.72 -10.82 4.48
C GLN A 39 11.00 -10.57 2.99
N LEU A 40 9.96 -10.24 2.24
CA LEU A 40 10.01 -10.08 0.79
C LEU A 40 10.03 -8.61 0.33
N LEU A 41 9.64 -7.67 1.21
CA LEU A 41 9.57 -6.26 0.88
C LEU A 41 10.92 -5.58 1.07
N LYS A 42 11.86 -5.91 0.20
CA LYS A 42 13.20 -5.33 0.20
C LYS A 42 13.69 -5.19 -1.23
N ASP A 43 14.65 -4.31 -1.45
CA ASP A 43 15.30 -4.07 -2.75
C ASP A 43 14.26 -3.75 -3.84
N SER A 44 14.35 -4.41 -4.98
CA SER A 44 13.49 -4.12 -6.13
C SER A 44 12.01 -4.42 -5.88
N ILE A 45 11.70 -5.44 -5.09
CA ILE A 45 10.30 -5.78 -4.76
C ILE A 45 9.66 -4.64 -3.97
N ALA A 46 10.36 -4.10 -2.96
CA ALA A 46 9.86 -2.97 -2.19
C ALA A 46 9.59 -1.74 -3.08
N ASP A 47 10.54 -1.42 -3.96
CA ASP A 47 10.40 -0.30 -4.88
C ASP A 47 9.23 -0.49 -5.85
N ASP A 48 9.08 -1.69 -6.39
CA ASP A 48 8.01 -2.02 -7.32
C ASP A 48 6.63 -1.96 -6.66
N VAL A 49 6.52 -2.45 -5.42
CA VAL A 49 5.25 -2.37 -4.67
C VAL A 49 4.86 -0.91 -4.44
N LYS A 50 5.81 -0.08 -3.99
CA LYS A 50 5.55 1.34 -3.77
C LYS A 50 5.12 2.03 -5.06
N GLN A 51 5.84 1.79 -6.15
CA GLN A 51 5.50 2.34 -7.46
C GLN A 51 4.10 1.92 -7.90
N LYS A 52 3.79 0.64 -7.76
CA LYS A 52 2.49 0.14 -8.15
C LYS A 52 1.35 0.77 -7.35
N ILE A 53 1.55 1.00 -6.07
CA ILE A 53 0.56 1.67 -5.22
C ILE A 53 0.36 3.12 -5.68
N PHE A 54 1.42 3.83 -6.06
CA PHE A 54 1.27 5.17 -6.65
C PHE A 54 0.49 5.13 -7.97
N ASP A 55 0.76 4.14 -8.81
CA ASP A 55 0.05 3.99 -10.09
C ASP A 55 -1.44 3.71 -9.85
N ILE A 56 -1.76 2.85 -8.90
CA ILE A 56 -3.14 2.57 -8.51
C ILE A 56 -3.82 3.84 -8.00
N ALA A 57 -3.15 4.59 -7.15
CA ALA A 57 -3.70 5.83 -6.62
C ALA A 57 -4.04 6.82 -7.75
N ASN A 58 -3.14 6.97 -8.72
CA ASN A 58 -3.39 7.82 -9.88
C ASN A 58 -4.58 7.34 -10.71
N THR A 59 -4.69 6.04 -10.92
CA THR A 59 -5.75 5.45 -11.74
C THR A 59 -7.12 5.61 -11.10
N TYR A 60 -7.22 5.34 -9.80
CA TYR A 60 -8.51 5.31 -9.10
C TYR A 60 -8.86 6.61 -8.39
N GLY A 61 -7.97 7.57 -8.43
CA GLY A 61 -8.27 8.87 -7.87
C GLY A 61 -7.96 9.01 -6.38
N TYR A 62 -7.09 8.19 -5.83
CA TYR A 62 -6.58 8.36 -4.47
C TYR A 62 -5.31 9.18 -4.46
N GLU A 63 -4.90 9.66 -3.28
CA GLU A 63 -3.63 10.34 -3.09
C GLU A 63 -2.83 9.66 -2.00
N ILE A 64 -1.56 9.38 -2.27
CA ILE A 64 -0.64 8.82 -1.27
C ILE A 64 0.08 9.98 -0.60
N VAL A 65 -0.10 10.13 0.70
CA VAL A 65 0.55 11.19 1.49
C VAL A 65 1.92 10.72 1.98
N ALA A 66 2.00 9.46 2.39
CA ALA A 66 3.24 8.87 2.88
C ALA A 66 3.18 7.36 2.60
N ILE A 67 4.33 6.76 2.35
CA ILE A 67 4.42 5.34 2.12
C ILE A 67 5.79 4.86 2.60
N GLU A 68 5.80 3.79 3.38
CA GLU A 68 7.02 3.21 3.95
C GLU A 68 6.91 1.69 3.91
N THR A 69 8.03 1.03 3.69
CA THR A 69 8.12 -0.42 3.78
C THR A 69 9.10 -0.83 4.86
N ASP A 70 8.78 -1.90 5.55
CA ASP A 70 9.75 -2.73 6.24
C ASP A 70 9.76 -4.08 5.54
N LYS A 71 10.56 -5.03 6.01
CA LYS A 71 10.79 -6.29 5.29
C LYS A 71 9.53 -7.12 5.10
N ASP A 72 8.60 -7.08 6.05
CA ASP A 72 7.41 -7.93 6.06
C ASP A 72 6.08 -7.16 6.03
N HIS A 73 6.13 -5.83 5.91
CA HIS A 73 4.90 -5.04 5.83
C HIS A 73 5.11 -3.73 5.10
N ILE A 74 4.00 -3.16 4.66
CA ILE A 74 3.97 -1.82 4.07
C ILE A 74 2.94 -0.99 4.84
N HIS A 75 3.28 0.26 5.06
CA HIS A 75 2.42 1.24 5.73
C HIS A 75 2.27 2.44 4.82
N PHE A 76 1.04 2.82 4.54
CA PHE A 76 0.80 4.02 3.73
C PHE A 76 -0.39 4.81 4.22
N LEU A 77 -0.28 6.12 4.09
CA LEU A 77 -1.32 7.09 4.41
C LEU A 77 -1.94 7.56 3.10
N LEU A 78 -3.25 7.41 2.99
CA LEU A 78 -3.96 7.62 1.73
C LEU A 78 -5.14 8.56 1.96
N ILE A 79 -5.34 9.48 1.01
CA ILE A 79 -6.52 10.34 0.94
C ILE A 79 -7.47 9.77 -0.11
N TYR A 80 -8.75 9.67 0.24
CA TYR A 80 -9.76 9.12 -0.64
C TYR A 80 -11.06 9.91 -0.54
N ASP A 81 -11.97 9.70 -1.47
CA ASP A 81 -13.25 10.38 -1.54
C ASP A 81 -14.30 9.66 -0.69
N THR A 82 -15.29 10.41 -0.22
CA THR A 82 -16.42 9.87 0.55
C THR A 82 -17.23 8.81 -0.21
N THR A 83 -17.11 8.74 -1.53
CA THR A 83 -17.75 7.72 -2.36
C THR A 83 -16.97 6.40 -2.41
N ASP A 84 -15.72 6.40 -1.94
CA ASP A 84 -14.87 5.21 -1.92
C ASP A 84 -14.99 4.53 -0.55
N ARG A 85 -14.73 3.23 -0.53
CA ARG A 85 -14.71 2.43 0.69
C ARG A 85 -13.32 1.87 0.92
N VAL A 86 -12.85 1.92 2.17
CA VAL A 86 -11.50 1.44 2.53
C VAL A 86 -11.33 -0.04 2.14
N CYS A 87 -12.34 -0.87 2.37
CA CYS A 87 -12.25 -2.29 2.02
C CYS A 87 -12.06 -2.51 0.51
N ASP A 88 -12.65 -1.68 -0.32
CA ASP A 88 -12.49 -1.76 -1.77
C ASP A 88 -11.10 -1.29 -2.18
N ILE A 89 -10.60 -0.22 -1.57
CA ILE A 89 -9.25 0.30 -1.80
C ILE A 89 -8.21 -0.79 -1.48
N VAL A 90 -8.33 -1.42 -0.33
CA VAL A 90 -7.43 -2.50 0.10
C VAL A 90 -7.49 -3.67 -0.87
N LYS A 91 -8.69 -4.06 -1.30
CA LYS A 91 -8.89 -5.15 -2.25
C LYS A 91 -8.18 -4.86 -3.56
N ILE A 92 -8.35 -3.66 -4.10
CA ILE A 92 -7.69 -3.24 -5.34
C ILE A 92 -6.17 -3.28 -5.19
N VAL A 93 -5.65 -2.69 -4.12
CA VAL A 93 -4.21 -2.65 -3.85
C VAL A 93 -3.64 -4.06 -3.76
N LYS A 94 -4.28 -4.94 -2.99
CA LYS A 94 -3.81 -6.32 -2.83
C LYS A 94 -3.84 -7.09 -4.16
N GLN A 95 -4.92 -6.99 -4.90
CA GLN A 95 -5.07 -7.72 -6.17
C GLN A 95 -4.08 -7.26 -7.22
N GLU A 96 -3.97 -5.96 -7.42
CA GLU A 96 -3.11 -5.44 -8.49
C GLU A 96 -1.63 -5.57 -8.16
N THR A 97 -1.22 -5.37 -6.90
CA THR A 97 0.17 -5.59 -6.51
C THR A 97 0.55 -7.08 -6.60
N THR A 98 -0.34 -7.96 -6.17
CA THR A 98 -0.09 -9.42 -6.26
C THR A 98 0.06 -9.85 -7.71
N TYR A 99 -0.84 -9.43 -8.57
CA TYR A 99 -0.79 -9.75 -10.01
C TYR A 99 0.53 -9.26 -10.63
N TYR A 100 0.89 -8.02 -10.37
CA TYR A 100 2.11 -7.41 -10.91
C TYR A 100 3.36 -8.15 -10.44
N LEU A 101 3.44 -8.44 -9.14
CA LEU A 101 4.61 -9.10 -8.56
C LEU A 101 4.77 -10.54 -9.07
N TRP A 102 3.67 -11.28 -9.20
CA TRP A 102 3.73 -12.63 -9.75
C TRP A 102 4.09 -12.65 -11.23
N HIS A 103 3.69 -11.64 -11.97
CA HIS A 103 4.08 -11.49 -13.37
C HIS A 103 5.59 -11.24 -13.49
N LYS A 104 6.13 -10.36 -12.66
CA LYS A 104 7.53 -9.96 -12.72
C LYS A 104 8.48 -10.93 -11.97
N TYR A 105 8.07 -11.43 -10.83
CA TYR A 105 8.90 -12.22 -9.92
C TYR A 105 8.37 -13.65 -9.71
N GLY A 106 7.62 -14.17 -10.65
CA GLY A 106 6.94 -15.46 -10.51
C GLY A 106 7.83 -16.61 -10.10
N SER A 107 9.01 -16.73 -10.69
CA SER A 107 9.96 -17.80 -10.36
C SER A 107 10.44 -17.73 -8.91
N PHE A 108 10.74 -16.53 -8.45
CA PHE A 108 11.16 -16.30 -7.06
C PHE A 108 9.99 -16.55 -6.09
N LEU A 109 8.82 -16.00 -6.39
CA LEU A 109 7.65 -16.09 -5.51
C LEU A 109 7.09 -17.52 -5.45
N SER A 110 7.23 -18.31 -6.51
CA SER A 110 6.84 -19.73 -6.52
C SER A 110 7.57 -20.53 -5.44
N LYS A 111 8.82 -20.19 -5.18
CA LYS A 111 9.62 -20.85 -4.14
C LYS A 111 9.19 -20.41 -2.74
N GLN A 112 8.61 -19.22 -2.63
CA GLN A 112 8.17 -18.70 -1.33
C GLN A 112 6.78 -19.18 -0.94
N TYR A 113 5.87 -19.35 -1.93
CA TYR A 113 4.45 -19.60 -1.69
C TYR A 113 3.92 -20.85 -2.41
N TRP A 114 4.78 -21.79 -2.77
CA TRP A 114 4.41 -23.10 -3.34
C TRP A 114 3.43 -22.97 -4.51
N LYS A 115 3.69 -22.05 -5.44
CA LYS A 115 2.88 -21.80 -6.63
C LYS A 115 1.49 -21.20 -6.39
N LYS A 116 1.10 -20.93 -5.15
CA LYS A 116 -0.09 -20.15 -4.87
C LYS A 116 0.20 -18.69 -5.17
N LYS A 117 -0.64 -18.07 -5.99
CA LYS A 117 -0.45 -16.67 -6.38
C LYS A 117 -0.96 -15.73 -5.28
N ILE A 118 -0.30 -15.74 -4.16
CA ILE A 118 -0.57 -14.90 -3.00
C ILE A 118 0.67 -14.05 -2.69
N PHE A 119 0.49 -12.96 -1.98
CA PHE A 119 1.59 -12.13 -1.49
C PHE A 119 1.27 -11.59 -0.10
N TRP A 120 0.05 -11.13 0.11
CA TRP A 120 -0.38 -10.48 1.35
C TRP A 120 -1.13 -11.45 2.27
N SER A 121 -1.08 -11.20 3.58
CA SER A 121 -1.93 -11.89 4.54
C SER A 121 -3.41 -11.53 4.29
N ASP A 122 -4.33 -12.32 4.83
CA ASP A 122 -5.75 -12.19 4.54
C ASP A 122 -6.38 -10.90 5.05
N GLY A 123 -5.88 -10.36 6.17
CA GLY A 123 -6.41 -9.16 6.77
C GLY A 123 -5.68 -7.89 6.37
N TYR A 124 -6.07 -6.80 6.98
CA TYR A 124 -5.38 -5.53 6.90
C TYR A 124 -5.68 -4.70 8.14
N PHE A 125 -4.81 -3.74 8.42
CA PHE A 125 -5.07 -2.75 9.46
C PHE A 125 -5.41 -1.43 8.78
N ALA A 126 -6.45 -0.77 9.25
CA ALA A 126 -6.81 0.56 8.76
C ALA A 126 -7.31 1.42 9.91
N CYS A 127 -6.86 2.66 9.96
CA CYS A 127 -7.23 3.60 11.01
C CYS A 127 -7.31 5.00 10.45
N SER A 128 -8.29 5.77 10.89
CA SER A 128 -8.37 7.18 10.55
C SER A 128 -7.18 7.93 11.15
N ILE A 129 -6.85 9.02 10.53
CA ILE A 129 -5.60 9.74 10.75
C ILE A 129 -5.33 10.14 12.19
N GLY A 130 -4.07 10.04 12.59
CA GLY A 130 -3.53 10.68 13.78
C GLY A 130 -3.60 9.88 15.06
N GLU A 131 -4.26 8.72 15.07
CA GLU A 131 -4.56 8.01 16.30
C GLU A 131 -3.85 6.67 16.47
N VAL A 132 -2.93 6.31 15.56
CA VAL A 132 -2.30 4.99 15.61
C VAL A 132 -0.95 5.07 16.27
N SER A 133 -0.78 4.41 17.41
CA SER A 133 0.52 4.28 18.05
C SER A 133 1.36 3.20 17.36
N SER A 134 2.68 3.35 17.42
CA SER A 134 3.62 2.33 16.93
C SER A 134 3.36 0.98 17.57
N THR A 135 2.97 0.97 18.84
CA THR A 135 2.67 -0.25 19.59
C THR A 135 1.48 -0.99 19.00
N THR A 136 0.42 -0.26 18.62
CA THR A 136 -0.78 -0.86 18.02
C THR A 136 -0.44 -1.50 16.67
N ILE A 137 0.31 -0.80 15.85
CA ILE A 137 0.75 -1.31 14.55
C ILE A 137 1.63 -2.55 14.73
N GLN A 138 2.56 -2.50 15.67
CA GLN A 138 3.47 -3.62 15.94
C GLN A 138 2.70 -4.86 16.38
N LYS A 139 1.73 -4.72 17.27
CA LYS A 139 0.88 -5.84 17.70
C LYS A 139 0.12 -6.46 16.53
N TYR A 140 -0.42 -5.63 15.64
CA TYR A 140 -1.10 -6.12 14.46
C TYR A 140 -0.16 -6.97 13.59
N ILE A 141 1.03 -6.46 13.31
CA ILE A 141 2.03 -7.15 12.48
C ILE A 141 2.41 -8.50 13.10
N GLU A 142 2.70 -8.52 14.40
CA GLU A 142 3.08 -9.73 15.12
C GLU A 142 2.00 -10.81 15.06
N ASN A 143 0.72 -10.40 15.11
CA ASN A 143 -0.41 -11.32 15.07
C ASN A 143 -0.66 -11.90 13.67
N GLN A 144 -0.04 -11.36 12.62
CA GLN A 144 -0.15 -11.87 11.24
C GLN A 144 0.82 -13.02 10.94
N GLY A 145 1.78 -13.23 11.83
CA GLY A 145 2.75 -14.33 11.69
C GLY A 145 2.11 -15.68 11.85
#